data_6d854432b2c03bc412e14deae546e823
#
_entry.id   6d854432b2c03bc412e14deae546e823
#
_cell.length_a   1.000
_cell.length_b   1.000
_cell.length_c   1.000
_cell.angle_alpha   90.00
_cell.angle_beta   90.00
_cell.angle_gamma   90.00
#
_symmetry.space_group_name_H-M   'P 1'
#
loop_
_entity.id
_entity.type
_entity.pdbx_description
1 polymer ?
#
loop_
_entity_poly.entity_id
_entity_poly.type
_entity_poly.pdbx_seq_one_letter_code
_entity_poly.pdbx_strand_id
1 'polypeptide(L)'
;MDYPTATIGGRVWMTRNLRYLPDGAQIGTGIWYPCRGTAGSNDAEYVAERGLLYSFTTALGGATAASGTPVQGICPPGWHVPTGAEIEQMIASPEYDASLLRSAGMLVSDTGLYITEKKGYLMSCTSEDNGANYQAMPYSSGGIVAGLAPFPAGNGVSLRCVKDI
;
A
#
# COMPACT_ATOMS: atom_id res chain seq x y z
N MET A 1 6.50 -16.37 3.46
CA MET A 1 5.25 -15.79 4.00
C MET A 1 4.20 -15.84 2.91
N ASP A 2 3.09 -16.50 3.19
CA ASP A 2 2.06 -16.72 2.18
C ASP A 2 0.97 -15.66 2.28
N TYR A 3 0.62 -15.10 1.15
CA TYR A 3 -0.48 -14.15 1.03
C TYR A 3 -1.59 -14.79 0.20
N PRO A 4 -2.85 -14.73 0.65
CA PRO A 4 -3.96 -15.14 -0.20
C PRO A 4 -4.04 -14.21 -1.41
N THR A 5 -4.50 -14.76 -2.53
CA THR A 5 -4.55 -14.05 -3.81
C THR A 5 -5.90 -14.20 -4.47
N ALA A 6 -6.21 -13.27 -5.38
CA ALA A 6 -7.39 -13.35 -6.24
C ALA A 6 -7.05 -12.72 -7.60
N THR A 7 -7.71 -13.21 -8.64
CA THR A 7 -7.61 -12.60 -9.97
C THR A 7 -8.69 -11.54 -10.09
N ILE A 8 -8.27 -10.30 -10.29
CA ILE A 8 -9.16 -9.14 -10.40
C ILE A 8 -8.74 -8.33 -11.62
N GLY A 9 -9.65 -8.16 -12.58
CA GLY A 9 -9.36 -7.42 -13.80
C GLY A 9 -8.25 -8.04 -14.66
N GLY A 10 -8.12 -9.37 -14.62
CA GLY A 10 -7.10 -10.10 -15.39
C GLY A 10 -5.72 -10.11 -14.74
N ARG A 11 -5.57 -9.55 -13.54
CA ARG A 11 -4.31 -9.52 -12.78
C ARG A 11 -4.46 -10.27 -11.47
N VAL A 12 -3.38 -10.91 -11.03
CA VAL A 12 -3.36 -11.59 -9.73
C VAL A 12 -2.91 -10.61 -8.66
N TRP A 13 -3.76 -10.38 -7.68
CA TRP A 13 -3.52 -9.46 -6.58
C TRP A 13 -3.39 -10.22 -5.26
N MET A 14 -2.54 -9.75 -4.38
CA MET A 14 -2.65 -10.10 -2.96
C MET A 14 -3.96 -9.56 -2.42
N THR A 15 -4.68 -10.34 -1.62
CA THR A 15 -5.93 -9.92 -0.99
C THR A 15 -5.73 -9.46 0.45
N ARG A 16 -4.48 -9.39 0.89
CA ARG A 16 -4.08 -8.82 2.17
C ARG A 16 -2.97 -7.81 1.97
N ASN A 17 -2.94 -6.81 2.85
CA ASN A 17 -1.87 -5.82 2.85
C ASN A 17 -0.54 -6.48 3.23
N LEU A 18 0.53 -6.04 2.59
CA LEU A 18 1.88 -6.54 2.88
C LEU A 18 2.25 -6.25 4.33
N ARG A 19 2.86 -7.25 4.99
CA ARG A 19 3.34 -7.13 6.38
C ARG A 19 4.80 -7.55 6.52
N TYR A 20 5.54 -7.50 5.43
CA TYR A 20 6.93 -7.90 5.40
C TYR A 20 7.81 -6.83 6.06
N LEU A 21 8.65 -7.26 7.00
CA LEU A 21 9.68 -6.42 7.60
C LEU A 21 11.03 -6.94 7.12
N PRO A 22 11.73 -6.22 6.23
CA PRO A 22 13.03 -6.65 5.75
C PRO A 22 14.04 -6.81 6.89
N ASP A 23 14.99 -7.73 6.73
CA ASP A 23 16.05 -7.93 7.72
C ASP A 23 16.81 -6.62 7.94
N GLY A 24 16.99 -6.26 9.22
CA GLY A 24 17.67 -5.03 9.60
C GLY A 24 16.81 -3.77 9.55
N ALA A 25 15.60 -3.84 9.01
CA ALA A 25 14.69 -2.71 9.03
C ALA A 25 14.11 -2.50 10.42
N GLN A 26 13.83 -1.24 10.75
CA GLN A 26 13.29 -0.88 12.06
C GLN A 26 11.92 -0.20 11.90
N ILE A 27 10.98 -0.56 12.76
CA ILE A 27 9.70 0.14 12.86
C ILE A 27 9.96 1.57 13.31
N GLY A 28 9.31 2.51 12.64
CA GLY A 28 9.47 3.95 12.90
C GLY A 28 10.35 4.67 11.89
N THR A 29 11.01 3.93 11.00
CA THR A 29 11.87 4.50 9.96
C THR A 29 11.45 3.93 8.60
N GLY A 30 10.51 4.62 7.95
CA GLY A 30 9.99 4.19 6.65
C GLY A 30 9.03 3.01 6.68
N ILE A 31 8.87 2.36 7.82
CA ILE A 31 7.91 1.27 8.05
C ILE A 31 7.28 1.49 9.43
N TRP A 32 5.96 1.38 9.51
CA TRP A 32 5.22 1.63 10.74
C TRP A 32 4.15 0.57 10.95
N TYR A 33 3.76 0.38 12.19
CA TYR A 33 2.60 -0.45 12.53
C TYR A 33 1.31 0.19 12.01
N PRO A 34 0.28 -0.63 11.71
CA PRO A 34 -1.02 -0.08 11.28
C PRO A 34 -1.67 0.74 12.39
N CYS A 35 -2.40 1.76 11.99
CA CYS A 35 -3.09 2.64 12.92
C CYS A 35 -4.26 1.92 13.60
N ARG A 36 -4.32 2.05 14.93
CA ARG A 36 -5.45 1.58 15.73
C ARG A 36 -5.81 2.69 16.70
N GLY A 37 -6.96 3.32 16.49
CA GLY A 37 -7.28 4.54 17.22
C GLY A 37 -6.44 5.72 16.73
N THR A 38 -5.49 6.17 17.54
CA THR A 38 -4.62 7.31 17.23
C THR A 38 -3.13 6.95 17.21
N ALA A 39 -2.81 5.67 17.35
CA ALA A 39 -1.42 5.21 17.42
C ALA A 39 -1.24 3.90 16.65
N GLY A 40 0.00 3.56 16.35
CA GLY A 40 0.33 2.29 15.73
C GLY A 40 0.15 1.13 16.71
N SER A 41 -0.36 0.00 16.23
CA SER A 41 -0.58 -1.20 17.03
C SER A 41 0.37 -2.30 16.61
N ASN A 42 1.12 -2.85 17.57
CA ASN A 42 2.00 -4.00 17.36
C ASN A 42 1.31 -5.33 17.67
N ASP A 43 0.01 -5.34 17.91
CA ASP A 43 -0.74 -6.57 18.11
C ASP A 43 -0.59 -7.48 16.89
N ALA A 44 -0.12 -8.72 17.10
CA ALA A 44 0.23 -9.60 16.00
C ALA A 44 -0.96 -9.94 15.09
N GLU A 45 -2.14 -10.14 15.67
CA GLU A 45 -3.34 -10.42 14.88
C GLU A 45 -3.79 -9.21 14.09
N TYR A 46 -3.71 -8.03 14.69
CA TYR A 46 -4.05 -6.78 14.01
C TYR A 46 -3.11 -6.50 12.85
N VAL A 47 -1.81 -6.68 13.04
CA VAL A 47 -0.81 -6.52 11.98
C VAL A 47 -1.04 -7.54 10.86
N ALA A 48 -1.35 -8.80 11.20
CA ALA A 48 -1.63 -9.81 10.20
C ALA A 48 -2.86 -9.46 9.35
N GLU A 49 -3.87 -8.85 9.97
CA GLU A 49 -5.09 -8.44 9.26
C GLU A 49 -4.89 -7.16 8.44
N ARG A 50 -4.21 -6.16 8.99
CA ARG A 50 -4.13 -4.81 8.42
C ARG A 50 -2.84 -4.54 7.65
N GLY A 51 -1.79 -5.32 7.89
CA GLY A 51 -0.47 -5.12 7.28
C GLY A 51 0.32 -4.01 7.96
N LEU A 52 1.54 -3.80 7.48
CA LEU A 52 2.38 -2.67 7.89
C LEU A 52 2.15 -1.48 6.95
N LEU A 53 2.50 -0.29 7.41
CA LEU A 53 2.54 0.91 6.59
C LEU A 53 3.97 1.12 6.09
N TYR A 54 4.11 1.45 4.82
CA TYR A 54 5.42 1.70 4.20
C TYR A 54 5.43 3.09 3.59
N SER A 55 6.54 3.83 3.73
CA SER A 55 6.73 5.00 2.90
C SER A 55 6.90 4.55 1.44
N PHE A 56 6.53 5.40 0.50
CA PHE A 56 6.73 5.09 -0.93
C PHE A 56 8.21 4.87 -1.22
N THR A 57 9.08 5.69 -0.63
CA THR A 57 10.53 5.56 -0.80
C THR A 57 11.02 4.19 -0.35
N THR A 58 10.58 3.72 0.81
CA THR A 58 10.97 2.40 1.34
C THR A 58 10.41 1.28 0.47
N ALA A 59 9.13 1.36 0.12
CA ALA A 59 8.47 0.33 -0.68
C ALA A 59 9.11 0.16 -2.05
N LEU A 60 9.58 1.24 -2.65
CA LEU A 60 10.20 1.21 -3.97
C LEU A 60 11.69 0.88 -3.93
N GLY A 61 12.28 0.76 -2.72
CA GLY A 61 13.70 0.46 -2.58
C GLY A 61 14.62 1.58 -3.11
N GLY A 62 14.14 2.82 -3.09
CA GLY A 62 14.87 3.95 -3.64
C GLY A 62 14.81 4.08 -5.15
N ALA A 63 14.09 3.18 -5.85
CA ALA A 63 13.90 3.28 -7.28
C ALA A 63 12.89 4.39 -7.60
N THR A 64 13.17 5.16 -8.65
CA THR A 64 12.15 6.03 -9.24
C THR A 64 11.44 5.22 -10.33
N ALA A 65 10.12 5.13 -10.24
CA ALA A 65 9.35 4.44 -11.25
C ALA A 65 9.36 5.24 -12.54
N ALA A 66 10.08 4.75 -13.54
CA ALA A 66 9.86 5.23 -14.90
C ALA A 66 8.46 4.79 -15.32
N SER A 67 7.76 5.67 -16.05
CA SER A 67 6.41 5.36 -16.54
C SER A 67 6.41 4.01 -17.28
N GLY A 68 5.53 3.11 -16.86
CA GLY A 68 5.32 1.82 -17.50
C GLY A 68 6.29 0.71 -17.12
N THR A 69 7.29 0.96 -16.27
CA THR A 69 8.21 -0.07 -15.83
C THR A 69 7.79 -0.60 -14.45
N PRO A 70 7.52 -1.92 -14.30
CA PRO A 70 7.21 -2.49 -12.99
C PRO A 70 8.38 -2.31 -12.01
N VAL A 71 8.05 -1.97 -10.78
CA VAL A 71 9.02 -1.84 -9.68
C VAL A 71 8.75 -2.93 -8.66
N GLN A 72 9.68 -3.87 -8.51
CA GLN A 72 9.54 -4.90 -7.48
C GLN A 72 9.55 -4.28 -6.08
N GLY A 73 10.51 -3.40 -5.81
CA GLY A 73 10.66 -2.83 -4.48
C GLY A 73 10.79 -3.92 -3.43
N ILE A 74 10.03 -3.80 -2.35
CA ILE A 74 10.00 -4.80 -1.28
C ILE A 74 8.99 -5.94 -1.52
N CYS A 75 8.33 -5.97 -2.67
CA CYS A 75 7.48 -7.11 -3.03
C CYS A 75 8.32 -8.37 -3.23
N PRO A 76 7.75 -9.57 -2.99
CA PRO A 76 8.48 -10.81 -3.25
C PRO A 76 8.87 -10.94 -4.72
N PRO A 77 9.89 -11.77 -5.04
CA PRO A 77 10.23 -12.05 -6.44
C PRO A 77 9.03 -12.53 -7.22
N GLY A 78 8.84 -12.01 -8.43
CA GLY A 78 7.68 -12.30 -9.27
C GLY A 78 6.48 -11.40 -9.00
N TRP A 79 6.62 -10.43 -8.10
CA TRP A 79 5.59 -9.46 -7.75
C TRP A 79 6.13 -8.05 -7.84
N HIS A 80 5.25 -7.07 -7.98
CA HIS A 80 5.67 -5.66 -8.05
C HIS A 80 4.69 -4.75 -7.31
N VAL A 81 5.15 -3.53 -7.00
CA VAL A 81 4.31 -2.47 -6.45
C VAL A 81 3.36 -2.01 -7.56
N PRO A 82 2.04 -1.95 -7.32
CA PRO A 82 1.11 -1.64 -8.40
C PRO A 82 1.31 -0.23 -8.95
N THR A 83 1.04 -0.08 -10.25
CA THR A 83 0.92 1.23 -10.86
C THR A 83 -0.46 1.81 -10.57
N GLY A 84 -0.62 3.12 -10.71
CA GLY A 84 -1.93 3.77 -10.59
C GLY A 84 -2.94 3.18 -11.58
N ALA A 85 -2.51 2.90 -12.81
CA ALA A 85 -3.36 2.30 -13.82
C ALA A 85 -3.85 0.90 -13.42
N GLU A 86 -2.98 0.11 -12.80
CA GLU A 86 -3.37 -1.22 -12.31
C GLU A 86 -4.41 -1.13 -11.20
N ILE A 87 -4.27 -0.16 -10.28
CA ILE A 87 -5.26 0.07 -9.24
C ILE A 87 -6.61 0.48 -9.85
N GLU A 88 -6.60 1.41 -10.79
CA GLU A 88 -7.82 1.84 -11.46
C GLU A 88 -8.51 0.67 -12.20
N GLN A 89 -7.73 -0.17 -12.86
CA GLN A 89 -8.23 -1.36 -13.53
C GLN A 89 -8.85 -2.35 -12.54
N MET A 90 -8.24 -2.50 -11.37
CA MET A 90 -8.77 -3.38 -10.32
C MET A 90 -10.15 -2.91 -9.86
N ILE A 91 -10.29 -1.62 -9.50
CA ILE A 91 -11.56 -1.11 -8.97
C ILE A 91 -12.66 -1.02 -10.03
N ALA A 92 -12.30 -0.95 -11.31
CA ALA A 92 -13.25 -0.96 -12.41
C ALA A 92 -13.70 -2.38 -12.80
N SER A 93 -13.06 -3.41 -12.26
CA SER A 93 -13.36 -4.80 -12.59
C SER A 93 -14.63 -5.30 -11.90
N PRO A 94 -15.46 -6.12 -12.57
CA PRO A 94 -16.60 -6.75 -11.90
C PRO A 94 -16.21 -7.74 -10.79
N GLU A 95 -14.97 -8.25 -10.78
CA GLU A 95 -14.48 -9.10 -9.70
C GLU A 95 -14.06 -8.30 -8.44
N TYR A 96 -14.01 -6.97 -8.53
CA TYR A 96 -13.62 -6.14 -7.39
C TYR A 96 -14.65 -6.24 -6.28
N ASP A 97 -14.15 -6.48 -5.05
CA ASP A 97 -14.98 -6.53 -3.85
C ASP A 97 -14.33 -5.65 -2.78
N ALA A 98 -15.03 -4.60 -2.38
CA ALA A 98 -14.55 -3.66 -1.37
C ALA A 98 -14.28 -4.34 -0.01
N SER A 99 -14.91 -5.48 0.27
CA SER A 99 -14.66 -6.24 1.50
C SER A 99 -13.24 -6.79 1.59
N LEU A 100 -12.52 -6.85 0.47
CA LEU A 100 -11.12 -7.27 0.44
C LEU A 100 -10.17 -6.18 0.94
N LEU A 101 -10.62 -4.93 1.00
CA LEU A 101 -9.81 -3.82 1.48
C LEU A 101 -9.82 -3.77 3.01
N ARG A 102 -8.67 -3.46 3.58
CA ARG A 102 -8.50 -3.29 5.03
C ARG A 102 -7.87 -1.93 5.30
N SER A 103 -8.54 -1.10 6.07
CA SER A 103 -8.03 0.20 6.46
C SER A 103 -6.96 0.04 7.55
N ALA A 104 -5.86 0.76 7.38
CA ALA A 104 -4.75 0.75 8.35
C ALA A 104 -4.28 2.18 8.65
N GLY A 105 -5.02 3.18 8.17
CA GLY A 105 -4.66 4.58 8.32
C GLY A 105 -3.47 4.99 7.47
N MET A 106 -2.90 6.12 7.80
CA MET A 106 -1.68 6.64 7.17
C MET A 106 -0.82 7.31 8.22
N LEU A 107 0.49 7.10 8.13
CA LEU A 107 1.47 7.87 8.91
C LEU A 107 1.87 9.10 8.09
N VAL A 108 1.59 10.28 8.63
CA VAL A 108 1.96 11.55 7.98
C VAL A 108 3.38 11.91 8.39
N SER A 109 4.31 11.90 7.44
CA SER A 109 5.74 12.06 7.73
C SER A 109 6.10 13.42 8.32
N ASP A 110 5.42 14.48 7.91
CA ASP A 110 5.72 15.84 8.40
C ASP A 110 5.46 16.01 9.90
N THR A 111 4.46 15.31 10.43
CA THR A 111 4.05 15.45 11.83
C THR A 111 4.39 14.22 12.67
N GLY A 112 4.66 13.08 12.05
CA GLY A 112 4.81 11.81 12.73
C GLY A 112 3.51 11.27 13.32
N LEU A 113 2.37 11.84 12.96
CA LEU A 113 1.07 11.47 13.49
C LEU A 113 0.32 10.57 12.52
N TYR A 114 -0.55 9.73 13.06
CA TYR A 114 -1.42 8.87 12.27
C TYR A 114 -2.69 9.58 11.87
N ILE A 115 -3.17 9.29 10.64
CA ILE A 115 -4.54 9.55 10.24
C ILE A 115 -5.37 8.30 10.57
N THR A 116 -6.61 8.52 10.94
CA THR A 116 -7.55 7.55 11.50
C THR A 116 -7.52 6.16 10.86
N GLU A 117 -7.69 5.12 11.68
CA GLU A 117 -7.81 3.72 11.27
C GLU A 117 -9.02 3.43 10.38
N LYS A 118 -10.00 4.33 10.33
CA LYS A 118 -11.22 4.17 9.51
C LYS A 118 -10.96 4.39 8.03
N LYS A 119 -9.81 4.95 7.69
CA LYS A 119 -9.40 5.17 6.30
C LYS A 119 -8.20 4.29 5.96
N GLY A 120 -8.13 3.90 4.70
CA GLY A 120 -6.98 3.21 4.15
C GLY A 120 -6.49 3.91 2.90
N TYR A 121 -5.24 3.62 2.56
CA TYR A 121 -4.59 4.20 1.40
C TYR A 121 -3.76 3.11 0.76
N LEU A 122 -4.03 2.82 -0.50
CA LEU A 122 -3.31 1.79 -1.24
C LEU A 122 -2.30 2.46 -2.16
N MET A 123 -1.00 2.20 -1.92
CA MET A 123 0.05 2.88 -2.69
C MET A 123 0.14 2.39 -4.12
N SER A 124 0.63 3.28 -4.98
CA SER A 124 1.14 2.94 -6.29
C SER A 124 2.59 3.40 -6.43
N CYS A 125 3.26 2.93 -7.48
CA CYS A 125 4.58 3.42 -7.85
C CYS A 125 4.51 4.59 -8.85
N THR A 126 3.32 5.11 -9.13
CA THR A 126 3.15 6.18 -10.11
C THR A 126 3.36 7.54 -9.47
N SER A 127 4.24 8.33 -10.06
CA SER A 127 4.53 9.70 -9.65
C SER A 127 4.52 10.61 -10.87
N GLU A 128 3.94 11.80 -10.73
CA GLU A 128 3.89 12.80 -11.80
C GLU A 128 4.91 13.93 -11.59
N ASP A 129 5.68 13.88 -10.50
CA ASP A 129 6.62 14.94 -10.11
C ASP A 129 7.99 14.40 -9.68
N ASN A 130 8.48 13.37 -10.39
CA ASN A 130 9.81 12.78 -10.17
C ASN A 130 10.02 12.20 -8.76
N GLY A 131 8.94 11.69 -8.14
CA GLY A 131 9.06 11.00 -6.86
C GLY A 131 8.95 11.87 -5.62
N ALA A 132 8.58 13.14 -5.76
CA ALA A 132 8.24 13.97 -4.60
C ALA A 132 6.91 13.51 -3.97
N ASN A 133 5.94 13.21 -4.83
CA ASN A 133 4.65 12.63 -4.42
C ASN A 133 4.34 11.41 -5.28
N TYR A 134 3.61 10.46 -4.70
CA TYR A 134 3.14 9.28 -5.40
C TYR A 134 1.62 9.16 -5.31
N GLN A 135 1.01 8.58 -6.33
CA GLN A 135 -0.42 8.36 -6.35
C GLN A 135 -0.78 7.21 -5.40
N ALA A 136 -1.83 7.38 -4.64
CA ALA A 136 -2.40 6.33 -3.81
C ALA A 136 -3.93 6.43 -3.86
N MET A 137 -4.60 5.31 -3.61
CA MET A 137 -6.05 5.24 -3.63
C MET A 137 -6.60 5.31 -2.20
N PRO A 138 -7.27 6.43 -1.82
CA PRO A 138 -7.95 6.50 -0.53
C PRO A 138 -9.23 5.66 -0.56
N TYR A 139 -9.52 4.98 0.56
CA TYR A 139 -10.78 4.27 0.75
C TYR A 139 -11.18 4.35 2.21
N SER A 140 -12.45 4.11 2.49
CA SER A 140 -12.96 4.08 3.86
C SER A 140 -13.33 2.65 4.27
N SER A 141 -13.51 2.45 5.58
CA SER A 141 -13.91 1.14 6.12
C SER A 141 -15.28 0.67 5.61
N GLY A 142 -16.09 1.57 5.06
CA GLY A 142 -17.35 1.23 4.40
C GLY A 142 -17.20 0.85 2.93
N GLY A 143 -15.99 0.80 2.41
CA GLY A 143 -15.71 0.43 1.04
C GLY A 143 -15.86 1.56 0.02
N ILE A 144 -16.08 2.79 0.48
CA ILE A 144 -16.15 3.96 -0.40
C ILE A 144 -14.73 4.28 -0.89
N VAL A 145 -14.55 4.31 -2.20
CA VAL A 145 -13.27 4.54 -2.85
C VAL A 145 -13.28 5.91 -3.52
N ALA A 146 -12.30 6.74 -3.20
CA ALA A 146 -12.01 7.95 -3.97
C ALA A 146 -11.04 7.61 -5.11
N GLY A 147 -10.91 8.48 -6.09
CA GLY A 147 -9.90 8.31 -7.14
C GLY A 147 -8.48 8.46 -6.59
N LEU A 148 -7.50 8.12 -7.42
CA LEU A 148 -6.10 8.30 -7.06
C LEU A 148 -5.80 9.76 -6.73
N ALA A 149 -4.97 9.96 -5.71
CA ALA A 149 -4.55 11.29 -5.26
C ALA A 149 -3.06 11.25 -4.89
N PRO A 150 -2.34 12.38 -5.03
CA PRO A 150 -0.92 12.43 -4.68
C PRO A 150 -0.71 12.57 -3.17
N PHE A 151 0.32 11.88 -2.68
CA PHE A 151 0.75 11.96 -1.27
C PHE A 151 2.27 12.05 -1.21
N PRO A 152 2.84 12.76 -0.22
CA PRO A 152 4.28 12.85 -0.06
C PRO A 152 4.95 11.47 0.02
N ALA A 153 6.10 11.33 -0.61
CA ALA A 153 6.83 10.06 -0.71
C ALA A 153 7.20 9.47 0.65
N GLY A 154 7.32 10.29 1.69
CA GLY A 154 7.63 9.87 3.04
C GLY A 154 6.45 9.37 3.86
N ASN A 155 5.21 9.59 3.40
CA ASN A 155 4.03 9.13 4.14
C ASN A 155 3.93 7.61 4.12
N GLY A 156 3.52 7.01 5.24
CA GLY A 156 3.35 5.57 5.36
C GLY A 156 1.93 5.15 4.99
N VAL A 157 1.81 4.28 4.00
CA VAL A 157 0.52 3.77 3.51
C VAL A 157 0.59 2.25 3.29
N SER A 158 -0.56 1.63 3.03
CA SER A 158 -0.64 0.20 2.80
C SER A 158 -0.12 -0.18 1.41
N LEU A 159 0.40 -1.40 1.30
CA LEU A 159 0.91 -1.95 0.05
C LEU A 159 0.27 -3.31 -0.23
N ARG A 160 -0.22 -3.51 -1.44
CA ARG A 160 -0.59 -4.82 -1.97
C ARG A 160 0.15 -5.04 -3.27
N CYS A 161 0.92 -6.11 -3.31
CA CYS A 161 1.70 -6.42 -4.51
C CYS A 161 0.82 -7.08 -5.57
N VAL A 162 1.19 -6.87 -6.83
CA VAL A 162 0.54 -7.47 -8.00
C VAL A 162 1.54 -8.42 -8.64
N LYS A 163 1.07 -9.58 -9.07
CA LYS A 163 1.93 -10.57 -9.71
C LYS A 163 2.35 -10.11 -11.10
N ASP A 164 3.62 -10.34 -11.43
CA ASP A 164 4.15 -10.07 -12.77
C ASP A 164 3.45 -10.96 -13.80
N ILE A 165 3.37 -10.47 -15.01
CA ILE A 165 2.80 -11.24 -16.13
C ILE A 165 3.85 -12.25 -16.63
#